data_a94977d5407fca946bfad216bdfb4e53
#
_entry.id   a94977d5407fca946bfad216bdfb4e53
#
_cell.length_a   1.000
_cell.length_b   1.000
_cell.length_c   1.000
_cell.angle_alpha   90.00
_cell.angle_beta   90.00
_cell.angle_gamma   90.00
#
_symmetry.space_group_name_H-M   'P 1'
#
loop_
_entity.id
_entity.type
_entity.pdbx_description
1 polymer ?
#
loop_
_entity_poly.entity_id
_entity_poly.type
_entity_poly.pdbx_seq_one_letter_code
_entity_poly.pdbx_strand_id
1 'polypeptide(L)'
;MLRDELVEKGAIKYGTFTLTSGKQSNFYVDIKECMTAPDLLSETAELLAEKVQSDIVAGVELGAVPLLVAVSMLVHKPYIIIRKEREHGTKSLLIGKTPPGSTVDIIEDVVTTGGSVLRAAKMLADAGLKPERVICVVDREEGAMEALAQNNISLVPLIRISEIRK
;
A
#
# COMPACT_ATOMS: atom_id res chain seq x y z
N MET A 1 -11.55 -2.07 -17.22
CA MET A 1 -11.26 -2.61 -15.88
C MET A 1 -9.87 -2.16 -15.45
N LEU A 2 -9.70 -1.79 -14.18
CA LEU A 2 -8.44 -1.28 -13.63
C LEU A 2 -7.19 -2.06 -14.09
N ARG A 3 -7.26 -3.39 -14.08
CA ARG A 3 -6.17 -4.26 -14.58
C ARG A 3 -5.72 -3.88 -16.00
N ASP A 4 -6.68 -3.76 -16.90
CA ASP A 4 -6.39 -3.53 -18.33
C ASP A 4 -5.83 -2.12 -18.53
N GLU A 5 -6.31 -1.15 -17.79
CA GLU A 5 -5.80 0.23 -17.80
C GLU A 5 -4.37 0.32 -17.27
N LEU A 6 -4.05 -0.39 -16.18
CA LEU A 6 -2.69 -0.44 -15.66
C LEU A 6 -1.70 -1.05 -16.66
N VAL A 7 -2.12 -2.10 -17.36
CA VAL A 7 -1.30 -2.72 -18.43
C VAL A 7 -1.12 -1.75 -19.60
N GLU A 8 -2.20 -1.12 -20.05
CA GLU A 8 -2.18 -0.17 -21.18
C GLU A 8 -1.32 1.07 -20.86
N LYS A 9 -1.36 1.56 -19.63
CA LYS A 9 -0.55 2.69 -19.17
C LYS A 9 0.90 2.34 -18.79
N GLY A 10 1.32 1.10 -19.02
CA GLY A 10 2.69 0.66 -18.82
C GLY A 10 3.10 0.48 -17.35
N ALA A 11 2.14 0.16 -16.47
CA ALA A 11 2.45 -0.17 -15.07
C ALA A 11 3.36 -1.39 -14.93
N ILE A 12 3.43 -2.24 -15.97
CA ILE A 12 4.33 -3.38 -16.03
C ILE A 12 5.43 -3.07 -17.04
N LYS A 13 6.65 -3.05 -16.54
CA LYS A 13 7.86 -2.85 -17.34
C LYS A 13 8.59 -4.18 -17.49
N TYR A 14 8.84 -4.63 -18.72
CA TYR A 14 9.61 -5.85 -18.99
C TYR A 14 11.09 -5.51 -19.18
N GLY A 15 11.95 -6.38 -18.68
CA GLY A 15 13.42 -6.20 -18.72
C GLY A 15 14.09 -6.97 -17.60
N THR A 16 15.36 -6.71 -17.36
CA THR A 16 16.07 -7.30 -16.22
C THR A 16 16.11 -6.32 -15.07
N PHE A 17 15.45 -6.66 -13.99
CA PHE A 17 15.36 -5.83 -12.79
C PHE A 17 15.87 -6.59 -11.56
N THR A 18 16.59 -5.89 -10.68
CA THR A 18 16.96 -6.38 -9.36
C THR A 18 15.96 -5.83 -8.34
N LEU A 19 15.22 -6.72 -7.70
CA LEU A 19 14.24 -6.36 -6.68
C LEU A 19 14.91 -5.94 -5.38
N THR A 20 14.16 -5.29 -4.49
CA THR A 20 14.64 -4.89 -3.13
C THR A 20 15.14 -6.10 -2.33
N SER A 21 14.58 -7.29 -2.59
CA SER A 21 15.03 -8.57 -2.01
C SER A 21 16.36 -9.08 -2.56
N GLY A 22 16.95 -8.41 -3.57
CA GLY A 22 18.14 -8.87 -4.31
C GLY A 22 17.85 -9.91 -5.39
N LYS A 23 16.62 -10.37 -5.53
CA LYS A 23 16.22 -11.31 -6.58
C LYS A 23 16.13 -10.63 -7.94
N GLN A 24 16.49 -11.39 -8.98
CA GLN A 24 16.29 -10.96 -10.37
C GLN A 24 14.85 -11.19 -10.80
N SER A 25 14.30 -10.22 -11.54
CA SER A 25 12.97 -10.34 -12.15
C SER A 25 13.04 -9.88 -13.61
N ASN A 26 12.29 -10.53 -14.48
CA ASN A 26 12.14 -10.13 -15.89
C ASN A 26 11.03 -9.10 -16.12
N PHE A 27 10.43 -8.60 -15.06
CA PHE A 27 9.44 -7.51 -15.08
C PHE A 27 9.51 -6.72 -13.78
N TYR A 28 9.02 -5.49 -13.86
CA TYR A 28 8.84 -4.59 -12.72
C TYR A 28 7.45 -3.98 -12.77
N VAL A 29 6.81 -3.88 -11.61
CA VAL A 29 5.51 -3.22 -11.47
C VAL A 29 5.73 -1.85 -10.88
N ASP A 30 5.42 -0.81 -11.64
CA ASP A 30 5.52 0.59 -11.22
C ASP A 30 4.18 1.30 -11.44
N ILE A 31 3.47 1.49 -10.35
CA ILE A 31 2.14 2.13 -10.37
C ILE A 31 2.23 3.63 -10.12
N LYS A 32 3.33 4.12 -9.54
CA LYS A 32 3.46 5.51 -9.09
C LYS A 32 3.20 6.50 -10.23
N GLU A 33 3.78 6.26 -11.40
CA GLU A 33 3.57 7.11 -12.57
C GLU A 33 2.12 7.07 -13.06
N CYS A 34 1.49 5.89 -13.07
CA CYS A 34 0.10 5.73 -13.47
C CYS A 34 -0.86 6.51 -12.56
N MET A 35 -0.57 6.58 -11.26
CA MET A 35 -1.39 7.30 -10.28
C MET A 35 -1.25 8.82 -10.37
N THR A 36 -0.43 9.35 -11.25
CA THR A 36 -0.41 10.80 -11.56
C THR A 36 -1.55 11.22 -12.48
N ALA A 37 -2.23 10.25 -13.13
CA ALA A 37 -3.42 10.51 -13.95
C ALA A 37 -4.67 10.59 -13.06
N PRO A 38 -5.40 11.73 -13.05
CA PRO A 38 -6.51 11.94 -12.10
C PRO A 38 -7.61 10.89 -12.18
N ASP A 39 -8.00 10.50 -13.38
CA ASP A 39 -9.08 9.53 -13.58
C ASP A 39 -8.72 8.15 -13.03
N LEU A 40 -7.49 7.70 -13.31
CA LEU A 40 -7.01 6.41 -12.82
C LEU A 40 -6.78 6.41 -11.30
N LEU A 41 -6.30 7.53 -10.76
CA LEU A 41 -6.18 7.70 -9.31
C LEU A 41 -7.56 7.64 -8.64
N SER A 42 -8.55 8.32 -9.19
CA SER A 42 -9.92 8.33 -8.66
C SER A 42 -10.53 6.93 -8.68
N GLU A 43 -10.51 6.25 -9.82
CA GLU A 43 -11.03 4.88 -9.95
C GLU A 43 -10.35 3.91 -8.97
N THR A 44 -9.03 3.97 -8.90
CA THR A 44 -8.26 3.11 -7.99
C THR A 44 -8.60 3.39 -6.54
N ALA A 45 -8.70 4.67 -6.16
CA ALA A 45 -9.06 5.07 -4.80
C ALA A 45 -10.47 4.63 -4.41
N GLU A 46 -11.44 4.69 -5.32
CA GLU A 46 -12.80 4.20 -5.09
C GLU A 46 -12.81 2.70 -4.78
N LEU A 47 -12.09 1.91 -5.56
CA LEU A 47 -11.98 0.46 -5.35
C LEU A 47 -11.28 0.11 -4.02
N LEU A 48 -10.24 0.84 -3.65
CA LEU A 48 -9.59 0.68 -2.34
C LEU A 48 -10.53 1.09 -1.20
N ALA A 49 -11.24 2.22 -1.35
CA ALA A 49 -12.17 2.74 -0.35
C ALA A 49 -13.28 1.74 0.02
N GLU A 50 -13.78 0.98 -0.95
CA GLU A 50 -14.78 -0.08 -0.73
C GLU A 50 -14.30 -1.16 0.24
N LYS A 51 -13.00 -1.36 0.37
CA LYS A 51 -12.38 -2.38 1.24
C LYS A 51 -12.08 -1.86 2.65
N VAL A 52 -12.11 -0.55 2.86
CA VAL A 52 -11.78 0.06 4.16
C VAL A 52 -12.85 -0.25 5.19
N GLN A 53 -12.41 -0.76 6.36
CA GLN A 53 -13.28 -1.09 7.49
C GLN A 53 -12.80 -0.46 8.81
N SER A 54 -11.54 -0.05 8.89
CA SER A 54 -10.92 0.48 10.09
C SER A 54 -11.24 1.95 10.34
N ASP A 55 -10.90 2.44 11.55
CA ASP A 55 -11.15 3.82 11.95
C ASP A 55 -10.24 4.81 11.24
N ILE A 56 -9.02 4.38 10.91
CA ILE A 56 -7.94 5.18 10.33
C ILE A 56 -7.37 4.44 9.13
N VAL A 57 -6.94 5.17 8.11
CA VAL A 57 -6.14 4.65 7.01
C VAL A 57 -4.70 5.16 7.11
N ALA A 58 -3.73 4.32 6.80
CA ALA A 58 -2.32 4.68 6.85
C ALA A 58 -1.59 4.24 5.58
N GLY A 59 -0.48 4.84 5.28
CA GLY A 59 0.34 4.45 4.12
C GLY A 59 1.78 4.87 4.26
N VAL A 60 2.67 4.10 3.64
CA VAL A 60 4.11 4.37 3.65
C VAL A 60 4.46 5.29 2.48
N GLU A 61 5.30 6.29 2.75
CA GLU A 61 5.85 7.12 1.67
C GLU A 61 6.63 6.24 0.67
N LEU A 62 6.67 6.54 -0.61
CA LEU A 62 6.04 7.64 -1.32
C LEU A 62 4.80 7.18 -2.11
N GLY A 63 4.86 5.99 -2.72
CA GLY A 63 3.89 5.52 -3.71
C GLY A 63 2.46 5.41 -3.22
N ALA A 64 2.27 5.08 -1.93
CA ALA A 64 0.95 4.98 -1.34
C ALA A 64 0.31 6.35 -1.03
N VAL A 65 1.08 7.43 -0.91
CA VAL A 65 0.56 8.70 -0.38
C VAL A 65 -0.58 9.29 -1.22
N PRO A 66 -0.51 9.39 -2.56
CA PRO A 66 -1.63 9.88 -3.34
C PRO A 66 -2.91 9.04 -3.17
N LEU A 67 -2.77 7.72 -3.16
CA LEU A 67 -3.87 6.78 -2.93
C LEU A 67 -4.46 6.94 -1.53
N LEU A 68 -3.60 7.04 -0.52
CA LEU A 68 -4.00 7.22 0.88
C LEU A 68 -4.84 8.47 1.07
N VAL A 69 -4.41 9.61 0.53
CA VAL A 69 -5.14 10.86 0.62
C VAL A 69 -6.49 10.78 -0.09
N ALA A 70 -6.51 10.24 -1.31
CA ALA A 70 -7.74 10.07 -2.07
C ALA A 70 -8.75 9.15 -1.35
N VAL A 71 -8.27 8.01 -0.82
CA VAL A 71 -9.11 7.08 -0.03
C VAL A 71 -9.63 7.75 1.23
N SER A 72 -8.79 8.46 1.99
CA SER A 72 -9.19 9.18 3.20
C SER A 72 -10.34 10.16 2.93
N MET A 73 -10.26 10.89 1.84
CA MET A 73 -11.32 11.83 1.42
C MET A 73 -12.63 11.12 1.10
N LEU A 74 -12.56 9.97 0.41
CA LEU A 74 -13.76 9.19 0.03
C LEU A 74 -14.45 8.56 1.25
N VAL A 75 -13.68 8.02 2.19
CA VAL A 75 -14.24 7.35 3.37
C VAL A 75 -14.49 8.28 4.57
N HIS A 76 -14.07 9.55 4.47
CA HIS A 76 -14.13 10.55 5.55
C HIS A 76 -13.46 10.07 6.86
N LYS A 77 -12.30 9.45 6.74
CA LYS A 77 -11.49 8.97 7.86
C LYS A 77 -10.12 9.63 7.87
N PRO A 78 -9.54 9.88 9.05
CA PRO A 78 -8.20 10.45 9.15
C PRO A 78 -7.16 9.50 8.55
N TYR A 79 -6.04 10.05 8.11
CA TYR A 79 -4.93 9.26 7.61
C TYR A 79 -3.63 9.51 8.39
N ILE A 80 -2.73 8.54 8.32
CA ILE A 80 -1.38 8.59 8.87
C ILE A 80 -0.39 8.30 7.75
N ILE A 81 0.58 9.18 7.54
CA ILE A 81 1.72 8.91 6.66
C ILE A 81 2.85 8.31 7.50
N ILE A 82 3.37 7.18 7.05
CA ILE A 82 4.50 6.49 7.67
C ILE A 82 5.75 6.81 6.85
N ARG A 83 6.72 7.47 7.48
CA ARG A 83 7.98 7.85 6.86
C ARG A 83 8.98 6.72 6.97
N LYS A 84 9.83 6.58 5.96
CA LYS A 84 10.91 5.59 5.94
C LYS A 84 12.11 6.03 6.76
N GLU A 85 12.43 7.33 6.73
CA GLU A 85 13.59 7.92 7.38
C GLU A 85 13.22 9.22 8.11
N ARG A 86 14.01 9.55 9.12
CA ARG A 86 13.91 10.84 9.82
C ARG A 86 14.72 11.87 9.06
N GLU A 87 14.05 12.75 8.36
CA GLU A 87 14.64 14.01 7.93
C GLU A 87 14.32 15.11 8.96
N HIS A 88 15.01 16.22 8.88
CA HIS A 88 15.00 17.33 9.83
C HIS A 88 13.63 17.70 10.44
N GLY A 89 13.60 17.95 11.74
CA GLY A 89 12.52 18.64 12.45
C GLY A 89 11.75 17.80 13.46
N THR A 90 10.96 16.80 13.06
CA THR A 90 10.21 15.96 14.00
C THR A 90 10.89 14.61 14.22
N LYS A 91 10.92 14.14 15.48
CA LYS A 91 11.48 12.82 15.82
C LYS A 91 10.54 11.68 15.42
N SER A 92 9.27 11.96 15.12
CA SER A 92 8.28 10.96 14.77
C SER A 92 8.39 10.54 13.30
N LEU A 93 8.32 9.23 13.04
CA LEU A 93 8.16 8.67 11.72
C LEU A 93 6.69 8.60 11.28
N LEU A 94 5.75 8.94 12.16
CA LEU A 94 4.32 8.99 11.86
C LEU A 94 3.85 10.44 11.76
N ILE A 95 3.16 10.76 10.68
CA ILE A 95 2.49 12.05 10.46
C ILE A 95 0.99 11.80 10.53
N GLY A 96 0.36 12.29 11.58
CA GLY A 96 -1.07 12.13 11.86
C GLY A 96 -1.33 11.85 13.34
N LYS A 97 -2.60 11.88 13.72
CA LYS A 97 -3.01 11.55 15.09
C LYS A 97 -3.10 10.05 15.29
N THR A 98 -2.68 9.59 16.44
CA THR A 98 -2.65 8.17 16.82
C THR A 98 -3.51 7.91 18.07
N PRO A 99 -4.85 8.02 17.98
CA PRO A 99 -5.72 7.77 19.12
C PRO A 99 -5.58 6.31 19.59
N PRO A 100 -5.19 6.06 20.85
CA PRO A 100 -4.94 4.70 21.33
C PRO A 100 -6.13 3.77 21.10
N GLY A 101 -5.86 2.55 20.63
CA GLY A 101 -6.86 1.51 20.39
C GLY A 101 -7.61 1.62 19.07
N SER A 102 -7.38 2.66 18.26
CA SER A 102 -8.00 2.77 16.94
C SER A 102 -7.48 1.70 15.98
N THR A 103 -8.37 1.16 15.18
CA THR A 103 -8.04 0.20 14.11
C THR A 103 -7.49 0.93 12.88
N VAL A 104 -6.58 0.29 12.16
CA VAL A 104 -5.92 0.87 10.98
C VAL A 104 -5.94 -0.11 9.80
N ASP A 105 -6.34 0.38 8.65
CA ASP A 105 -6.09 -0.26 7.36
C ASP A 105 -4.92 0.44 6.67
N ILE A 106 -3.90 -0.34 6.29
CA ILE A 106 -2.73 0.18 5.57
C ILE A 106 -3.00 0.13 4.07
N ILE A 107 -2.94 1.27 3.42
CA ILE A 107 -3.07 1.41 1.97
C ILE A 107 -1.69 1.33 1.34
N GLU A 108 -1.54 0.52 0.29
CA GLU A 108 -0.26 0.36 -0.41
C GLU A 108 -0.47 0.28 -1.93
N ASP A 109 0.52 0.69 -2.69
CA ASP A 109 0.49 0.55 -4.15
C ASP A 109 0.83 -0.88 -4.57
N VAL A 110 2.01 -1.36 -4.25
CA VAL A 110 2.49 -2.71 -4.59
C VAL A 110 3.06 -3.39 -3.36
N VAL A 111 2.63 -4.62 -3.11
CA VAL A 111 3.18 -5.47 -2.05
C VAL A 111 3.96 -6.63 -2.68
N THR A 112 5.17 -6.87 -2.20
CA THR A 112 6.05 -7.96 -2.63
C THR A 112 6.16 -9.04 -1.57
N THR A 113 7.15 -8.97 -0.70
CA THR A 113 7.36 -9.93 0.41
C THR A 113 6.59 -9.56 1.68
N GLY A 114 6.10 -8.33 1.78
CA GLY A 114 5.40 -7.83 2.95
C GLY A 114 6.31 -7.17 4.00
N GLY A 115 7.61 -7.13 3.79
CA GLY A 115 8.56 -6.57 4.77
C GLY A 115 8.30 -5.11 5.11
N SER A 116 8.03 -4.27 4.13
CA SER A 116 7.76 -2.83 4.32
C SER A 116 6.48 -2.61 5.12
N VAL A 117 5.38 -3.28 4.74
CA VAL A 117 4.10 -3.13 5.43
C VAL A 117 4.10 -3.76 6.83
N LEU A 118 4.89 -4.81 7.06
CA LEU A 118 5.09 -5.38 8.40
C LEU A 118 5.83 -4.40 9.32
N ARG A 119 6.86 -3.72 8.83
CA ARG A 119 7.54 -2.66 9.58
C ARG A 119 6.58 -1.51 9.89
N ALA A 120 5.77 -1.11 8.92
CA ALA A 120 4.75 -0.09 9.11
C ALA A 120 3.71 -0.49 10.17
N ALA A 121 3.22 -1.73 10.10
CA ALA A 121 2.29 -2.28 11.09
C ALA A 121 2.89 -2.27 12.51
N LYS A 122 4.17 -2.65 12.65
CA LYS A 122 4.86 -2.59 13.92
C LYS A 122 4.95 -1.17 14.47
N MET A 123 5.27 -0.18 13.63
CA MET A 123 5.33 1.22 14.03
C MET A 123 3.97 1.74 14.51
N LEU A 124 2.89 1.35 13.84
CA LEU A 124 1.52 1.70 14.24
C LEU A 124 1.16 1.03 15.58
N ALA A 125 1.49 -0.25 15.75
CA ALA A 125 1.25 -0.97 16.99
C ALA A 125 2.03 -0.39 18.18
N ASP A 126 3.30 -0.01 17.96
CA ASP A 126 4.14 0.65 18.97
C ASP A 126 3.57 2.02 19.38
N ALA A 127 2.81 2.66 18.50
CA ALA A 127 2.08 3.91 18.79
C ALA A 127 0.70 3.70 19.46
N GLY A 128 0.33 2.46 19.77
CA GLY A 128 -0.93 2.12 20.44
C GLY A 128 -2.12 1.86 19.51
N LEU A 129 -1.89 1.76 18.22
CA LEU A 129 -2.89 1.46 17.21
C LEU A 129 -3.00 -0.03 16.91
N LYS A 130 -4.07 -0.43 16.21
CA LYS A 130 -4.36 -1.82 15.85
C LYS A 130 -4.40 -1.98 14.33
N PRO A 131 -3.27 -2.25 13.66
CA PRO A 131 -3.27 -2.55 12.24
C PRO A 131 -3.94 -3.92 11.99
N GLU A 132 -4.95 -3.95 11.15
CA GLU A 132 -5.75 -5.16 10.91
C GLU A 132 -5.63 -5.68 9.47
N ARG A 133 -5.52 -4.78 8.50
CA ARG A 133 -5.45 -5.14 7.08
C ARG A 133 -4.42 -4.30 6.34
N VAL A 134 -3.88 -4.89 5.28
CA VAL A 134 -3.17 -4.19 4.20
C VAL A 134 -4.04 -4.30 2.96
N ILE A 135 -4.44 -3.16 2.41
CA ILE A 135 -5.23 -3.07 1.18
C ILE A 135 -4.30 -2.50 0.11
N CYS A 136 -4.03 -3.25 -0.94
CA CYS A 136 -3.07 -2.85 -1.97
C CYS A 136 -3.66 -2.92 -3.38
N VAL A 137 -3.06 -2.17 -4.28
CA VAL A 137 -3.46 -2.22 -5.69
C VAL A 137 -2.99 -3.53 -6.31
N VAL A 138 -1.71 -3.87 -6.17
CA VAL A 138 -1.15 -5.12 -6.70
C VAL A 138 -0.40 -5.91 -5.64
N ASP A 139 -0.76 -7.18 -5.51
CA ASP A 139 0.03 -8.20 -4.82
C ASP A 139 0.89 -8.94 -5.85
N ARG A 140 2.21 -8.92 -5.65
CA ARG A 140 3.17 -9.64 -6.51
C ARG A 140 3.27 -11.13 -6.21
N GLU A 141 2.52 -11.62 -5.22
CA GLU A 141 2.49 -13.05 -4.83
C GLU A 141 3.88 -13.59 -4.48
N GLU A 142 4.66 -12.81 -3.72
CA GLU A 142 6.01 -13.16 -3.26
C GLU A 142 6.08 -13.49 -1.75
N GLY A 143 4.96 -13.94 -1.17
CA GLY A 143 4.89 -14.42 0.21
C GLY A 143 4.30 -13.43 1.21
N ALA A 144 3.82 -12.26 0.80
CA ALA A 144 3.27 -11.26 1.72
C ALA A 144 2.01 -11.75 2.44
N MET A 145 1.15 -12.48 1.77
CA MET A 145 -0.11 -12.97 2.36
C MET A 145 0.17 -13.84 3.59
N GLU A 146 1.09 -14.77 3.49
CA GLU A 146 1.49 -15.67 4.58
C GLU A 146 2.22 -14.91 5.68
N ALA A 147 3.12 -14.01 5.33
CA ALA A 147 3.89 -13.22 6.30
C ALA A 147 2.99 -12.30 7.12
N LEU A 148 2.01 -11.67 6.49
CA LEU A 148 1.03 -10.83 7.18
C LEU A 148 0.07 -11.67 8.04
N ALA A 149 -0.40 -12.81 7.55
CA ALA A 149 -1.28 -13.71 8.29
C ALA A 149 -0.63 -14.21 9.60
N GLN A 150 0.67 -14.47 9.60
CA GLN A 150 1.44 -14.84 10.81
C GLN A 150 1.44 -13.73 11.87
N ASN A 151 1.14 -12.49 11.49
CA ASN A 151 1.03 -11.34 12.36
C ASN A 151 -0.44 -10.89 12.56
N ASN A 152 -1.40 -11.75 12.25
CA ASN A 152 -2.83 -11.47 12.34
C ASN A 152 -3.29 -10.26 11.50
N ILE A 153 -2.65 -10.05 10.36
CA ILE A 153 -2.98 -9.01 9.41
C ILE A 153 -3.42 -9.66 8.09
N SER A 154 -4.56 -9.24 7.57
CA SER A 154 -5.08 -9.72 6.29
C SER A 154 -4.53 -8.89 5.13
N LEU A 155 -4.16 -9.53 4.02
CA LEU A 155 -3.84 -8.86 2.76
C LEU A 155 -5.06 -8.87 1.85
N VAL A 156 -5.46 -7.69 1.39
CA VAL A 156 -6.63 -7.48 0.50
C VAL A 156 -6.15 -6.79 -0.78
N PRO A 157 -5.71 -7.53 -1.81
CA PRO A 157 -5.30 -6.95 -3.08
C PRO A 157 -6.50 -6.64 -3.96
N LEU A 158 -6.41 -5.58 -4.76
CA LEU A 158 -7.33 -5.36 -5.89
C LEU A 158 -6.98 -6.28 -7.05
N ILE A 159 -5.69 -6.52 -7.29
CA ILE A 159 -5.17 -7.32 -8.40
C ILE A 159 -4.02 -8.18 -7.88
N ARG A 160 -3.97 -9.44 -8.31
CA ARG A 160 -2.80 -10.31 -8.15
C ARG A 160 -1.98 -10.32 -9.43
N ILE A 161 -0.65 -10.46 -9.30
CA ILE A 161 0.23 -10.45 -10.49
C ILE A 161 -0.08 -11.61 -11.45
N SER A 162 -0.53 -12.75 -10.94
CA SER A 162 -0.95 -13.89 -11.76
C SER A 162 -2.14 -13.58 -12.66
N GLU A 163 -2.97 -12.59 -12.32
CA GLU A 163 -4.10 -12.13 -13.15
C GLU A 163 -3.65 -11.24 -14.31
N ILE A 164 -2.45 -10.65 -14.23
CA ILE A 164 -1.88 -9.76 -15.26
C ILE A 164 -0.95 -10.52 -16.19
N ARG A 165 -0.23 -11.51 -15.68
CA ARG A 165 0.63 -12.37 -16.46
C ARG A 165 -0.23 -13.25 -17.38
N LYS A 166 -0.08 -13.07 -18.67
CA LYS A 166 -0.49 -14.04 -19.68
C LYS A 166 0.69 -14.85 -20.15
#